data_82bb57d915a42b63acf4bf3e039bf4f1
#
_entry.id   82bb57d915a42b63acf4bf3e039bf4f1
#
_cell.length_a   1.000
_cell.length_b   1.000
_cell.length_c   1.000
_cell.angle_alpha   90.00
_cell.angle_beta   90.00
_cell.angle_gamma   90.00
#
_symmetry.space_group_name_H-M   'P 1'
#
loop_
_entity.id
_entity.type
_entity.pdbx_description
1 polymer ?
#
loop_
_entity_poly.entity_id
_entity_poly.type
_entity_poly.pdbx_seq_one_letter_code
_entity_poly.pdbx_strand_id
1 'polypeptide(L)'
;MRNSPSRHLYRNIANATSILGVLPLGLLFLEGGYQFLFPIIIFNNVMDDLDGILAGALNIRSRFGANLDNVCGAIAHVTLALVAGAHFGGWVLFASLFAATAVILRATSRLNPGQAAAGGTPTNELMRHLLLLLLAQAWEFEPSATLIALFSLHAVSMFMPFHFPVLIRGLARNAIMIALVNVALVLAWLVPAVLPFLAAIFIGTYLFAFALGGGRWIWSR
;
A
#
# COMPACT_ATOMS: atom_id res chain seq x y z
N MET A 1 18.24 -24.09 -28.78
CA MET A 1 18.91 -23.14 -27.88
C MET A 1 18.64 -23.57 -26.45
N ARG A 2 19.66 -24.03 -25.72
CA ARG A 2 19.53 -24.53 -24.33
C ARG A 2 19.03 -23.39 -23.41
N ASN A 3 17.89 -23.61 -22.76
CA ASN A 3 17.42 -22.73 -21.65
C ASN A 3 18.38 -22.95 -20.47
N SER A 4 19.34 -22.05 -20.29
CA SER A 4 20.24 -22.13 -19.13
C SER A 4 19.49 -21.75 -17.87
N PRO A 5 19.72 -22.40 -16.72
CA PRO A 5 19.08 -22.08 -15.43
C PRO A 5 19.25 -20.61 -15.04
N SER A 6 20.39 -20.00 -15.38
CA SER A 6 20.67 -18.57 -15.15
C SER A 6 19.70 -17.64 -15.88
N ARG A 7 19.20 -18.01 -17.06
CA ARG A 7 18.25 -17.21 -17.83
C ARG A 7 16.85 -17.21 -17.20
N HIS A 8 16.45 -18.33 -16.62
CA HIS A 8 15.19 -18.43 -15.87
C HIS A 8 15.25 -17.63 -14.58
N LEU A 9 16.35 -17.71 -13.82
CA LEU A 9 16.57 -16.94 -12.61
C LEU A 9 16.53 -15.43 -12.90
N TYR A 10 17.25 -14.98 -13.94
CA TYR A 10 17.26 -13.59 -14.36
C TYR A 10 15.87 -13.05 -14.69
N ARG A 11 15.05 -13.84 -15.42
CA ARG A 11 13.68 -13.44 -15.81
C ARG A 11 12.71 -13.38 -14.65
N ASN A 12 13.00 -14.03 -13.53
CA ASN A 12 12.12 -14.11 -12.38
C ASN A 12 12.63 -13.32 -11.17
N ILE A 13 13.72 -12.54 -11.31
CA ILE A 13 14.30 -11.82 -10.17
C ILE A 13 13.30 -10.79 -9.57
N ALA A 14 12.55 -10.06 -10.40
CA ALA A 14 11.51 -9.15 -9.94
C ALA A 14 10.40 -9.89 -9.18
N ASN A 15 9.92 -11.02 -9.72
CA ASN A 15 8.92 -11.85 -9.05
C ASN A 15 9.41 -12.39 -7.69
N ALA A 16 10.69 -12.77 -7.60
CA ALA A 16 11.29 -13.20 -6.35
C ALA A 16 11.34 -12.04 -5.33
N THR A 17 11.62 -10.83 -5.78
CA THR A 17 11.61 -9.62 -4.94
C THR A 17 10.23 -9.36 -4.35
N SER A 18 9.15 -9.41 -5.17
CA SER A 18 7.77 -9.28 -4.68
C SER A 18 7.45 -10.32 -3.60
N ILE A 19 7.81 -11.59 -3.82
CA ILE A 19 7.57 -12.67 -2.86
C ILE A 19 8.37 -12.45 -1.56
N LEU A 20 9.66 -12.06 -1.66
CA LEU A 20 10.50 -11.77 -0.50
C LEU A 20 9.94 -10.60 0.32
N GLY A 21 9.31 -9.62 -0.31
CA GLY A 21 8.64 -8.52 0.38
C GLY A 21 7.45 -8.97 1.24
N VAL A 22 6.73 -10.00 0.79
CA VAL A 22 5.52 -10.50 1.47
C VAL A 22 5.83 -11.47 2.61
N LEU A 23 6.88 -12.30 2.48
CA LEU A 23 7.18 -13.35 3.45
C LEU A 23 7.27 -12.86 4.91
N PRO A 24 7.96 -11.74 5.23
CA PRO A 24 8.06 -11.26 6.61
C PRO A 24 6.72 -10.83 7.23
N LEU A 25 5.69 -10.55 6.42
CA LEU A 25 4.36 -10.19 6.93
C LEU A 25 3.76 -11.28 7.82
N GLY A 26 4.15 -12.54 7.59
CA GLY A 26 3.73 -13.65 8.45
C GLY A 26 4.15 -13.50 9.91
N LEU A 27 5.26 -12.81 10.20
CA LEU A 27 5.75 -12.55 11.55
C LEU A 27 4.78 -11.67 12.37
N LEU A 28 3.96 -10.86 11.69
CA LEU A 28 2.98 -9.97 12.33
C LEU A 28 1.84 -10.71 13.02
N PHE A 29 1.60 -11.98 12.66
CA PHE A 29 0.57 -12.83 13.26
C PHE A 29 1.09 -13.68 14.44
N LEU A 30 2.39 -13.61 14.74
CA LEU A 30 2.95 -14.26 15.92
C LEU A 30 2.67 -13.44 17.17
N GLU A 31 2.77 -14.08 18.35
CA GLU A 31 2.67 -13.40 19.63
C GLU A 31 3.68 -12.25 19.71
N GLY A 32 3.19 -11.05 20.08
CA GLY A 32 4.03 -9.83 20.07
C GLY A 32 4.38 -9.29 18.68
N GLY A 33 3.84 -9.88 17.60
CA GLY A 33 4.18 -9.49 16.22
C GLY A 33 3.88 -8.03 15.88
N TYR A 34 2.88 -7.41 16.53
CA TYR A 34 2.51 -6.00 16.30
C TYR A 34 3.69 -5.03 16.48
N GLN A 35 4.61 -5.29 17.40
CA GLN A 35 5.81 -4.44 17.61
C GLN A 35 6.69 -4.31 16.37
N PHE A 36 6.62 -5.28 15.44
CA PHE A 36 7.38 -5.28 14.18
C PHE A 36 6.59 -4.69 13.00
N LEU A 37 5.38 -4.15 13.23
CA LEU A 37 4.49 -3.66 12.18
C LEU A 37 5.20 -2.65 11.27
N PHE A 38 5.80 -1.61 11.85
CA PHE A 38 6.41 -0.53 11.08
C PHE A 38 7.58 -1.00 10.22
N PRO A 39 8.63 -1.65 10.78
CA PRO A 39 9.77 -2.07 9.96
C PRO A 39 9.37 -3.10 8.90
N ILE A 40 8.45 -4.02 9.17
CA ILE A 40 8.02 -5.04 8.20
C ILE A 40 7.20 -4.41 7.06
N ILE A 41 6.29 -3.48 7.36
CA ILE A 41 5.51 -2.82 6.31
C ILE A 41 6.39 -1.88 5.47
N ILE A 42 7.33 -1.16 6.08
CA ILE A 42 8.30 -0.35 5.33
C ILE A 42 9.16 -1.23 4.43
N PHE A 43 9.67 -2.35 4.95
CA PHE A 43 10.42 -3.32 4.16
C PHE A 43 9.60 -3.84 2.97
N ASN A 44 8.33 -4.24 3.21
CA ASN A 44 7.45 -4.69 2.13
C ASN A 44 7.29 -3.61 1.05
N ASN A 45 7.08 -2.34 1.44
CA ASN A 45 6.94 -1.24 0.48
C ASN A 45 8.21 -1.02 -0.35
N VAL A 46 9.39 -1.13 0.28
CA VAL A 46 10.68 -1.04 -0.43
C VAL A 46 10.83 -2.17 -1.44
N MET A 47 10.44 -3.39 -1.07
CA MET A 47 10.52 -4.56 -1.95
C MET A 47 9.54 -4.48 -3.13
N ASP A 48 8.31 -3.96 -2.91
CA ASP A 48 7.29 -3.70 -3.92
C ASP A 48 7.80 -2.68 -4.97
N ASP A 49 8.38 -1.59 -4.51
CA ASP A 49 8.98 -0.59 -5.41
C ASP A 49 10.21 -1.12 -6.16
N LEU A 50 11.03 -1.93 -5.48
CA LEU A 50 12.24 -2.52 -6.06
C LEU A 50 11.93 -3.50 -7.18
N ASP A 51 10.89 -4.33 -7.05
CA ASP A 51 10.52 -5.28 -8.10
C ASP A 51 10.08 -4.56 -9.39
N GLY A 52 9.33 -3.47 -9.27
CA GLY A 52 8.95 -2.61 -10.39
C GLY A 52 10.15 -1.95 -11.08
N ILE A 53 11.14 -1.48 -10.30
CA ILE A 53 12.40 -0.92 -10.80
C ILE A 53 13.20 -2.00 -11.55
N LEU A 54 13.36 -3.19 -10.94
CA LEU A 54 14.08 -4.31 -11.54
C LEU A 54 13.40 -4.77 -12.83
N ALA A 55 12.07 -4.95 -12.82
CA ALA A 55 11.33 -5.34 -14.01
C ALA A 55 11.49 -4.34 -15.16
N GLY A 56 11.57 -3.04 -14.85
CA GLY A 56 11.83 -1.98 -15.81
C GLY A 56 13.26 -1.95 -16.32
N ALA A 57 14.24 -1.90 -15.40
CA ALA A 57 15.66 -1.77 -15.72
C ALA A 57 16.20 -2.99 -16.51
N LEU A 58 15.72 -4.18 -16.17
CA LEU A 58 16.13 -5.42 -16.83
C LEU A 58 15.29 -5.77 -18.06
N ASN A 59 14.26 -4.97 -18.37
CA ASN A 59 13.32 -5.22 -19.48
C ASN A 59 12.68 -6.63 -19.42
N ILE A 60 12.26 -7.06 -18.21
CA ILE A 60 11.67 -8.38 -17.96
C ILE A 60 10.18 -8.29 -17.57
N ARG A 61 9.54 -7.16 -17.85
CA ARG A 61 8.11 -6.96 -17.56
C ARG A 61 7.26 -8.06 -18.18
N SER A 62 6.33 -8.60 -17.40
CA SER A 62 5.41 -9.65 -17.84
C SER A 62 4.02 -9.43 -17.21
N ARG A 63 2.99 -10.02 -17.86
CA ARG A 63 1.63 -10.00 -17.30
C ARG A 63 1.56 -10.75 -15.97
N PHE A 64 2.29 -11.86 -15.87
CA PHE A 64 2.37 -12.62 -14.62
C PHE A 64 2.99 -11.79 -13.51
N GLY A 65 4.13 -11.09 -13.77
CA GLY A 65 4.76 -10.22 -12.79
C GLY A 65 3.84 -9.10 -12.31
N ALA A 66 3.12 -8.43 -13.23
CA ALA A 66 2.16 -7.40 -12.86
C ALA A 66 0.97 -7.93 -12.03
N ASN A 67 0.51 -9.16 -12.29
CA ASN A 67 -0.52 -9.79 -11.49
C ASN A 67 0.01 -10.19 -10.11
N LEU A 68 1.25 -10.70 -10.04
CA LEU A 68 1.91 -11.06 -8.79
C LEU A 68 2.11 -9.84 -7.89
N ASP A 69 2.64 -8.74 -8.43
CA ASP A 69 2.78 -7.44 -7.77
C ASP A 69 1.43 -6.96 -7.18
N ASN A 70 0.36 -6.98 -7.98
CA ASN A 70 -0.98 -6.63 -7.51
C ASN A 70 -1.48 -7.52 -6.35
N VAL A 71 -1.17 -8.82 -6.38
CA VAL A 71 -1.55 -9.76 -5.31
C VAL A 71 -0.68 -9.54 -4.07
N CYS A 72 0.63 -9.37 -4.22
CA CYS A 72 1.55 -9.10 -3.12
C CYS A 72 1.20 -7.79 -2.40
N GLY A 73 0.90 -6.72 -3.15
CA GLY A 73 0.41 -5.46 -2.59
C GLY A 73 -0.91 -5.64 -1.83
N ALA A 74 -1.86 -6.43 -2.37
CA ALA A 74 -3.11 -6.72 -1.66
C ALA A 74 -2.87 -7.47 -0.34
N ILE A 75 -1.97 -8.45 -0.31
CA ILE A 75 -1.60 -9.19 0.91
C ILE A 75 -1.06 -8.22 1.96
N ALA A 76 -0.17 -7.30 1.60
CA ALA A 76 0.39 -6.33 2.53
C ALA A 76 -0.70 -5.42 3.15
N HIS A 77 -1.63 -4.92 2.35
CA HIS A 77 -2.73 -4.07 2.82
C HIS A 77 -3.70 -4.81 3.73
N VAL A 78 -4.07 -6.03 3.33
CA VAL A 78 -4.95 -6.90 4.14
C VAL A 78 -4.27 -7.23 5.47
N THR A 79 -2.98 -7.59 5.44
CA THR A 79 -2.22 -7.90 6.66
C THR A 79 -2.15 -6.69 7.60
N LEU A 80 -1.79 -5.50 7.10
CA LEU A 80 -1.77 -4.29 7.92
C LEU A 80 -3.16 -4.01 8.54
N ALA A 81 -4.21 -4.06 7.73
CA ALA A 81 -5.56 -3.81 8.21
C ALA A 81 -5.96 -4.79 9.31
N LEU A 82 -5.75 -6.09 9.10
CA LEU A 82 -6.13 -7.13 10.07
C LEU A 82 -5.29 -7.10 11.35
N VAL A 83 -3.98 -6.87 11.23
CA VAL A 83 -3.08 -6.77 12.40
C VAL A 83 -3.43 -5.54 13.24
N ALA A 84 -3.64 -4.38 12.61
CA ALA A 84 -4.09 -3.18 13.33
C ALA A 84 -5.51 -3.39 13.91
N GLY A 85 -6.43 -3.96 13.15
CA GLY A 85 -7.78 -4.26 13.60
C GLY A 85 -7.81 -5.20 14.81
N ALA A 86 -6.99 -6.26 14.80
CA ALA A 86 -6.88 -7.20 15.90
C ALA A 86 -6.23 -6.57 17.14
N HIS A 87 -5.23 -5.70 16.94
CA HIS A 87 -4.51 -5.04 18.04
C HIS A 87 -5.43 -4.08 18.82
N PHE A 88 -6.19 -3.23 18.13
CA PHE A 88 -7.10 -2.26 18.76
C PHE A 88 -8.48 -2.85 19.10
N GLY A 89 -8.86 -3.94 18.44
CA GLY A 89 -10.11 -4.66 18.73
C GLY A 89 -11.40 -3.92 18.40
N GLY A 90 -12.51 -4.36 18.97
CA GLY A 90 -13.81 -3.69 18.88
C GLY A 90 -14.23 -3.29 17.47
N TRP A 91 -14.72 -2.05 17.30
CA TRP A 91 -15.16 -1.52 16.01
C TRP A 91 -14.02 -1.31 15.01
N VAL A 92 -12.76 -1.18 15.48
CA VAL A 92 -11.60 -1.09 14.58
C VAL A 92 -11.42 -2.40 13.80
N LEU A 93 -11.64 -3.55 14.46
CA LEU A 93 -11.60 -4.85 13.78
C LEU A 93 -12.65 -4.97 12.68
N PHE A 94 -13.89 -4.53 12.94
CA PHE A 94 -14.95 -4.56 11.90
C PHE A 94 -14.61 -3.64 10.73
N ALA A 95 -14.14 -2.42 11.00
CA ALA A 95 -13.73 -1.49 9.95
C ALA A 95 -12.54 -2.03 9.14
N SER A 96 -11.58 -2.69 9.81
CA SER A 96 -10.43 -3.32 9.15
C SER A 96 -10.82 -4.50 8.27
N LEU A 97 -11.76 -5.33 8.70
CA LEU A 97 -12.31 -6.42 7.88
C LEU A 97 -13.03 -5.87 6.63
N PHE A 98 -13.78 -4.78 6.78
CA PHE A 98 -14.42 -4.11 5.65
C PHE A 98 -13.38 -3.59 4.65
N ALA A 99 -12.31 -2.93 5.14
CA ALA A 99 -11.21 -2.47 4.31
C ALA A 99 -10.47 -3.63 3.62
N ALA A 100 -10.15 -4.71 4.34
CA ALA A 100 -9.52 -5.89 3.81
C ALA A 100 -10.35 -6.53 2.68
N THR A 101 -11.66 -6.66 2.89
CA THR A 101 -12.59 -7.17 1.87
C THR A 101 -12.58 -6.31 0.61
N ALA A 102 -12.60 -4.99 0.77
CA ALA A 102 -12.56 -4.05 -0.36
C ALA A 102 -11.23 -4.17 -1.15
N VAL A 103 -10.10 -4.33 -0.46
CA VAL A 103 -8.78 -4.54 -1.08
C VAL A 103 -8.77 -5.84 -1.89
N ILE A 104 -9.26 -6.95 -1.34
CA ILE A 104 -9.32 -8.24 -2.04
C ILE A 104 -10.18 -8.13 -3.29
N LEU A 105 -11.38 -7.57 -3.19
CA LEU A 105 -12.28 -7.38 -4.33
C LEU A 105 -11.65 -6.49 -5.40
N ARG A 106 -10.96 -5.43 -5.00
CA ARG A 106 -10.24 -4.54 -5.91
C ARG A 106 -9.08 -5.25 -6.61
N ALA A 107 -8.26 -6.00 -5.87
CA ALA A 107 -7.17 -6.77 -6.43
C ALA A 107 -7.67 -7.80 -7.45
N THR A 108 -8.74 -8.52 -7.11
CA THR A 108 -9.38 -9.50 -8.00
C THR A 108 -9.91 -8.85 -9.28
N SER A 109 -10.56 -7.68 -9.18
CA SER A 109 -11.07 -6.95 -10.36
C SER A 109 -9.96 -6.53 -11.32
N ARG A 110 -8.76 -6.22 -10.81
CA ARG A 110 -7.60 -5.85 -11.62
C ARG A 110 -6.97 -7.00 -12.40
N LEU A 111 -7.19 -8.25 -11.98
CA LEU A 111 -6.74 -9.43 -12.74
C LEU A 111 -7.47 -9.57 -14.08
N ASN A 112 -8.68 -9.00 -14.18
CA ASN A 112 -9.45 -8.94 -15.42
C ASN A 112 -9.50 -7.49 -15.96
N PRO A 113 -8.62 -7.13 -16.92
CA PRO A 113 -8.51 -5.75 -17.42
C PRO A 113 -9.82 -5.17 -17.97
N GLY A 114 -10.71 -6.00 -18.51
CA GLY A 114 -12.01 -5.56 -19.05
C GLY A 114 -13.01 -5.15 -17.97
N GLN A 115 -12.74 -5.45 -16.71
CA GLN A 115 -13.63 -5.19 -15.58
C GLN A 115 -12.96 -4.31 -14.51
N ALA A 116 -11.74 -3.83 -14.75
CA ALA A 116 -11.01 -3.01 -13.78
C ALA A 116 -11.79 -1.74 -13.45
N ALA A 117 -12.38 -1.70 -12.28
CA ALA A 117 -13.11 -0.53 -11.80
C ALA A 117 -12.19 0.69 -11.64
N ALA A 118 -12.74 1.87 -11.76
CA ALA A 118 -12.11 3.11 -11.30
C ALA A 118 -11.83 3.00 -9.76
N GLY A 119 -11.54 4.05 -9.08
CA GLY A 119 -11.32 4.06 -7.63
C GLY A 119 -9.86 4.23 -7.22
N GLY A 120 -9.62 4.19 -5.92
CA GLY A 120 -8.30 4.40 -5.32
C GLY A 120 -7.27 3.32 -5.64
N THR A 121 -6.00 3.66 -5.44
CA THR A 121 -4.90 2.69 -5.53
C THR A 121 -4.50 2.24 -4.13
N PRO A 122 -4.42 0.93 -3.84
CA PRO A 122 -4.10 0.43 -2.50
C PRO A 122 -2.82 1.00 -1.89
N THR A 123 -1.74 1.13 -2.65
CA THR A 123 -0.43 1.54 -2.15
C THR A 123 -0.43 2.86 -1.38
N ASN A 124 -1.13 3.89 -1.88
CA ASN A 124 -1.23 5.17 -1.17
C ASN A 124 -2.04 5.07 0.13
N GLU A 125 -2.95 4.10 0.21
CA GLU A 125 -3.80 3.85 1.37
C GLU A 125 -2.99 3.29 2.53
N LEU A 126 -2.12 2.30 2.25
CA LEU A 126 -1.26 1.65 3.23
C LEU A 126 -0.40 2.68 3.97
N MET A 127 0.24 3.58 3.23
CA MET A 127 1.10 4.60 3.81
C MET A 127 0.37 5.51 4.78
N ARG A 128 -0.88 5.86 4.51
CA ARG A 128 -1.67 6.71 5.41
C ARG A 128 -2.00 6.04 6.73
N HIS A 129 -2.40 4.76 6.68
CA HIS A 129 -2.67 4.00 7.89
C HIS A 129 -1.40 3.82 8.72
N LEU A 130 -0.27 3.52 8.05
CA LEU A 130 1.02 3.41 8.72
C LEU A 130 1.46 4.73 9.38
N LEU A 131 1.35 5.84 8.67
CA LEU A 131 1.70 7.17 9.20
C LEU A 131 0.78 7.59 10.35
N LEU A 132 -0.52 7.25 10.31
CA LEU A 132 -1.42 7.49 11.43
C LEU A 132 -1.02 6.69 12.67
N LEU A 133 -0.69 5.40 12.50
CA LEU A 133 -0.26 4.56 13.61
C LEU A 133 1.05 5.05 14.21
N LEU A 134 2.00 5.51 13.37
CA LEU A 134 3.23 6.13 13.84
C LEU A 134 2.97 7.42 14.63
N LEU A 135 2.03 8.27 14.16
CA LEU A 135 1.62 9.47 14.88
C LEU A 135 0.99 9.14 16.23
N ALA A 136 0.12 8.13 16.27
CA ALA A 136 -0.51 7.70 17.50
C ALA A 136 0.52 7.23 18.52
N GLN A 137 1.54 6.48 18.07
CA GLN A 137 2.65 6.06 18.92
C GLN A 137 3.52 7.25 19.38
N ALA A 138 3.85 8.17 18.47
CA ALA A 138 4.73 9.31 18.79
C ALA A 138 4.07 10.34 19.70
N TRP A 139 2.75 10.50 19.63
CA TRP A 139 1.98 11.47 20.40
C TRP A 139 1.09 10.84 21.49
N GLU A 140 1.22 9.53 21.69
CA GLU A 140 0.53 8.77 22.74
C GLU A 140 -0.99 8.99 22.76
N PHE A 141 -1.62 9.12 21.57
CA PHE A 141 -3.07 9.24 21.49
C PHE A 141 -3.72 7.93 21.01
N GLU A 142 -4.98 7.74 21.43
CA GLU A 142 -5.78 6.57 21.04
C GLU A 142 -6.31 6.73 19.60
N PRO A 143 -5.85 5.90 18.62
CA PRO A 143 -6.16 6.11 17.20
C PRO A 143 -7.47 5.45 16.74
N SER A 144 -8.20 4.73 17.59
CA SER A 144 -9.33 3.88 17.19
C SER A 144 -10.38 4.60 16.35
N ALA A 145 -10.83 5.79 16.77
CA ALA A 145 -11.83 6.54 16.01
C ALA A 145 -11.32 6.95 14.62
N THR A 146 -10.06 7.39 14.56
CA THR A 146 -9.44 7.80 13.29
C THR A 146 -9.17 6.59 12.38
N LEU A 147 -8.78 5.44 12.95
CA LEU A 147 -8.61 4.19 12.21
C LEU A 147 -9.94 3.71 11.61
N ILE A 148 -11.04 3.75 12.39
CA ILE A 148 -12.37 3.39 11.89
C ILE A 148 -12.73 4.29 10.69
N ALA A 149 -12.53 5.60 10.81
CA ALA A 149 -12.80 6.54 9.74
C ALA A 149 -11.93 6.28 8.50
N LEU A 150 -10.61 6.07 8.67
CA LEU A 150 -9.68 5.79 7.57
C LEU A 150 -9.96 4.45 6.90
N PHE A 151 -10.19 3.37 7.65
CA PHE A 151 -10.53 2.06 7.07
C PHE A 151 -11.85 2.11 6.31
N SER A 152 -12.86 2.79 6.85
CA SER A 152 -14.16 2.95 6.19
C SER A 152 -14.02 3.78 4.91
N LEU A 153 -13.31 4.90 4.96
CA LEU A 153 -13.04 5.74 3.80
C LEU A 153 -12.23 4.99 2.74
N HIS A 154 -11.24 4.20 3.17
CA HIS A 154 -10.46 3.32 2.30
C HIS A 154 -11.38 2.33 1.56
N ALA A 155 -12.22 1.58 2.30
CA ALA A 155 -13.14 0.64 1.69
C ALA A 155 -14.06 1.31 0.68
N VAL A 156 -14.68 2.44 1.05
CA VAL A 156 -15.55 3.20 0.15
C VAL A 156 -14.78 3.66 -1.09
N SER A 157 -13.58 4.18 -0.94
CA SER A 157 -12.76 4.68 -2.05
C SER A 157 -12.44 3.62 -3.10
N MET A 158 -12.37 2.33 -2.70
CA MET A 158 -12.13 1.21 -3.63
C MET A 158 -13.31 0.98 -4.60
N PHE A 159 -14.52 1.34 -4.19
CA PHE A 159 -15.75 1.13 -4.98
C PHE A 159 -16.22 2.38 -5.73
N MET A 160 -15.54 3.52 -5.56
CA MET A 160 -15.93 4.75 -6.27
C MET A 160 -15.80 4.59 -7.78
N PRO A 161 -16.80 5.06 -8.56
CA PRO A 161 -16.81 4.91 -10.02
C PRO A 161 -15.92 5.92 -10.76
N PHE A 162 -15.13 6.70 -10.03
CA PHE A 162 -14.25 7.70 -10.61
C PHE A 162 -12.77 7.42 -10.31
N HIS A 163 -11.88 7.97 -11.14
CA HIS A 163 -10.46 7.84 -10.97
C HIS A 163 -9.92 8.90 -10.00
N PHE A 164 -9.11 8.46 -9.06
CA PHE A 164 -8.38 9.36 -8.17
C PHE A 164 -7.14 9.91 -8.89
N PRO A 165 -6.92 11.23 -8.88
CA PRO A 165 -5.65 11.78 -9.36
C PRO A 165 -4.51 11.28 -8.46
N VAL A 166 -3.48 10.71 -9.11
CA VAL A 166 -2.33 10.12 -8.41
C VAL A 166 -1.29 11.21 -8.18
N LEU A 167 -1.40 11.94 -7.07
CA LEU A 167 -0.57 13.12 -6.80
C LEU A 167 0.87 12.72 -6.44
N ILE A 168 1.08 11.95 -5.38
CA ILE A 168 2.41 11.54 -4.93
C ILE A 168 3.05 10.56 -5.91
N ARG A 169 2.34 9.50 -6.30
CA ARG A 169 2.85 8.51 -7.26
C ARG A 169 3.06 9.10 -8.66
N GLY A 170 2.33 10.15 -9.00
CA GLY A 170 2.55 10.91 -10.23
C GLY A 170 3.92 11.62 -10.29
N LEU A 171 4.51 11.94 -9.13
CA LEU A 171 5.85 12.47 -9.00
C LEU A 171 6.91 11.35 -9.00
N ALA A 172 6.58 10.18 -8.46
CA ALA A 172 7.46 9.02 -8.36
C ALA A 172 7.56 8.24 -9.69
N ARG A 173 7.96 8.94 -10.78
CA ARG A 173 8.05 8.36 -12.14
C ARG A 173 9.39 7.70 -12.45
N ASN A 174 10.39 7.91 -11.64
CA ASN A 174 11.73 7.36 -11.82
C ASN A 174 12.26 6.76 -10.50
N ALA A 175 13.30 5.93 -10.59
CA ALA A 175 13.87 5.21 -9.45
C ALA A 175 14.34 6.15 -8.32
N ILE A 176 14.83 7.36 -8.65
CA ILE A 176 15.29 8.33 -7.65
C ILE A 176 14.12 8.85 -6.82
N MET A 177 13.01 9.23 -7.46
CA MET A 177 11.81 9.72 -6.75
C MET A 177 11.18 8.62 -5.91
N ILE A 178 11.16 7.38 -6.41
CA ILE A 178 10.70 6.21 -5.64
C ILE A 178 11.59 6.03 -4.41
N ALA A 179 12.90 6.06 -4.58
CA ALA A 179 13.85 5.96 -3.47
C ALA A 179 13.65 7.08 -2.42
N LEU A 180 13.39 8.33 -2.86
CA LEU A 180 13.12 9.44 -1.95
C LEU A 180 11.83 9.24 -1.14
N VAL A 181 10.78 8.68 -1.73
CA VAL A 181 9.54 8.32 -0.99
C VAL A 181 9.84 7.26 0.07
N ASN A 182 10.61 6.22 -0.28
CA ASN A 182 10.99 5.19 0.69
C ASN A 182 11.89 5.74 1.82
N VAL A 183 12.84 6.61 1.49
CA VAL A 183 13.66 7.32 2.50
C VAL A 183 12.77 8.17 3.41
N ALA A 184 11.77 8.87 2.86
CA ALA A 184 10.83 9.65 3.67
C ALA A 184 10.05 8.76 4.66
N LEU A 185 9.63 7.56 4.26
CA LEU A 185 8.97 6.61 5.17
C LEU A 185 9.88 6.10 6.28
N VAL A 186 11.13 5.77 5.95
CA VAL A 186 12.14 5.39 6.95
C VAL A 186 12.40 6.55 7.92
N LEU A 187 12.52 7.78 7.40
CA LEU A 187 12.68 8.97 8.24
C LEU A 187 11.46 9.22 9.13
N ALA A 188 10.24 9.03 8.61
CA ALA A 188 9.02 9.15 9.41
C ALA A 188 9.02 8.18 10.60
N TRP A 189 9.56 6.97 10.41
CA TRP A 189 9.66 5.97 11.48
C TRP A 189 10.78 6.29 12.48
N LEU A 190 11.96 6.72 12.01
CA LEU A 190 13.15 6.92 12.85
C LEU A 190 13.24 8.30 13.46
N VAL A 191 12.60 9.32 12.86
CA VAL A 191 12.72 10.74 13.26
C VAL A 191 11.33 11.33 13.52
N PRO A 192 10.81 11.23 14.75
CA PRO A 192 9.46 11.70 15.09
C PRO A 192 9.17 13.16 14.70
N ALA A 193 10.19 14.02 14.64
CA ALA A 193 10.01 15.43 14.28
C ALA A 193 9.51 15.67 12.83
N VAL A 194 9.84 14.78 11.89
CA VAL A 194 9.38 14.91 10.48
C VAL A 194 8.04 14.22 10.22
N LEU A 195 7.63 13.34 11.11
CA LEU A 195 6.44 12.50 10.95
C LEU A 195 5.14 13.31 10.74
N PRO A 196 4.84 14.39 11.51
CA PRO A 196 3.60 15.15 11.32
C PRO A 196 3.50 15.78 9.93
N PHE A 197 4.62 16.28 9.40
CA PHE A 197 4.67 16.88 8.06
C PHE A 197 4.42 15.83 6.97
N LEU A 198 5.05 14.67 7.08
CA LEU A 198 4.85 13.58 6.13
C LEU A 198 3.43 13.03 6.20
N ALA A 199 2.89 12.81 7.40
CA ALA A 199 1.52 12.37 7.58
C ALA A 199 0.52 13.37 7.00
N ALA A 200 0.71 14.67 7.25
CA ALA A 200 -0.14 15.72 6.68
C ALA A 200 -0.10 15.73 5.15
N ILE A 201 1.08 15.56 4.53
CA ILE A 201 1.23 15.48 3.07
C ILE A 201 0.50 14.26 2.52
N PHE A 202 0.70 13.07 3.08
CA PHE A 202 0.08 11.85 2.57
C PHE A 202 -1.44 11.82 2.78
N ILE A 203 -1.91 12.17 3.97
CA ILE A 203 -3.35 12.21 4.29
C ILE A 203 -4.03 13.36 3.54
N GLY A 204 -3.43 14.54 3.53
CA GLY A 204 -3.98 15.71 2.86
C GLY A 204 -4.09 15.54 1.35
N THR A 205 -3.05 15.01 0.69
CA THR A 205 -3.07 14.73 -0.75
C THR A 205 -4.11 13.68 -1.12
N TYR A 206 -4.35 12.71 -0.25
CA TYR A 206 -5.43 11.74 -0.47
C TYR A 206 -6.82 12.37 -0.38
N LEU A 207 -7.10 13.09 0.69
CA LEU A 207 -8.40 13.76 0.87
C LEU A 207 -8.66 14.73 -0.27
N PHE A 208 -7.63 15.47 -0.70
CA PHE A 208 -7.71 16.34 -1.85
C PHE A 208 -7.99 15.57 -3.16
N ALA A 209 -7.29 14.45 -3.39
CA ALA A 209 -7.51 13.60 -4.56
C ALA A 209 -8.93 13.01 -4.58
N PHE A 210 -9.45 12.61 -3.41
CA PHE A 210 -10.82 12.13 -3.27
C PHE A 210 -11.83 13.23 -3.64
N ALA A 211 -11.69 14.41 -3.05
CA ALA A 211 -12.58 15.54 -3.31
C ALA A 211 -12.54 15.99 -4.77
N LEU A 212 -11.32 16.07 -5.36
CA LEU A 212 -11.13 16.46 -6.75
C LEU A 212 -11.70 15.43 -7.74
N GLY A 213 -11.48 14.14 -7.48
CA GLY A 213 -12.02 13.05 -8.29
C GLY A 213 -13.54 13.03 -8.25
N GLY A 214 -14.12 13.14 -7.06
CA GLY A 214 -15.57 13.19 -6.85
C GLY A 214 -16.21 14.43 -7.48
N GLY A 215 -15.61 15.60 -7.29
CA GLY A 215 -16.09 16.84 -7.91
C GLY A 215 -16.10 16.77 -9.44
N ARG A 216 -15.01 16.32 -10.06
CA ARG A 216 -14.95 16.12 -11.51
C ARG A 216 -16.01 15.13 -12.01
N TRP A 217 -16.23 14.06 -11.29
CA TRP A 217 -17.23 13.06 -11.66
C TRP A 217 -18.67 13.59 -11.59
N ILE A 218 -18.99 14.38 -10.56
CA ILE A 218 -20.31 15.03 -10.45
C ILE A 218 -20.53 16.02 -11.60
N TRP A 219 -19.52 16.81 -11.94
CA TRP A 219 -19.62 17.83 -13.02
C TRP A 219 -19.67 17.22 -14.43
N SER A 220 -19.22 15.98 -14.62
CA SER A 220 -19.22 15.29 -15.91
C SER A 220 -20.54 14.55 -16.21
N ARG A 221 -21.49 14.56 -15.28
CA ARG A 221 -22.85 13.99 -15.44
C ARG A 221 -23.89 15.04 -15.76
#